data_e95ad140b06821a562ec9d88e7a10d0b
#
_entry.id   e95ad140b06821a562ec9d88e7a10d0b
#
_cell.length_a   1.000
_cell.length_b   1.000
_cell.length_c   1.000
_cell.angle_alpha   90.00
_cell.angle_beta   90.00
_cell.angle_gamma   90.00
#
_symmetry.space_group_name_H-M   'P 1'
#
loop_
_entity.id
_entity.type
_entity.pdbx_description
1 polymer ?
#
loop_
_entity_poly.entity_id
_entity_poly.type
_entity_poly.pdbx_seq_one_letter_code
_entity_poly.pdbx_strand_id
1 'polypeptide(L)'
;MFNTSLKVFFSLLFLISCTNNNIESKLSMSDFGKMPNDEIIKKFKISNANGLSMEVINYGAIITNLFVPDSSGSIKDIVLGFNNFDSYYQNNSYFGAIIGRYGNRISNGTFLLDDVKYELEQNNGQNSLHGGLVGFDKVFWKFIKEKSNNQSLYFEYISKHMEEGFPGNLVVGVEYSLNDSNELKIKYTASTDKKTIINLTQHSYFNLSGESSGDILDHVLNI
;
A
#
# COMPACT_ATOMS: atom_id res chain seq x y z
N MET A 1 69.22 50.94 5.63
CA MET A 1 68.11 50.69 4.67
C MET A 1 67.55 49.28 4.94
N PHE A 2 66.51 49.17 5.73
CA PHE A 2 65.85 47.89 6.00
C PHE A 2 64.55 47.81 5.18
N ASN A 3 64.51 46.83 4.30
CA ASN A 3 63.35 46.59 3.43
C ASN A 3 62.50 45.48 4.07
N THR A 4 61.39 45.84 4.70
CA THR A 4 60.42 44.89 5.29
C THR A 4 59.33 44.54 4.27
N SER A 5 59.41 43.33 3.74
CA SER A 5 58.41 42.74 2.80
C SER A 5 57.22 42.18 3.59
N LEU A 6 56.10 42.87 3.51
CA LEU A 6 54.80 42.42 4.13
C LEU A 6 54.18 41.32 3.28
N LYS A 7 54.17 40.08 3.75
CA LYS A 7 53.45 38.98 3.13
C LYS A 7 51.98 38.96 3.62
N VAL A 8 51.05 39.33 2.73
CA VAL A 8 49.60 39.22 2.98
C VAL A 8 49.21 37.80 2.69
N PHE A 9 48.76 37.09 3.72
CA PHE A 9 48.17 35.75 3.59
C PHE A 9 46.68 35.92 3.30
N PHE A 10 46.23 35.60 2.07
CA PHE A 10 44.80 35.50 1.74
C PHE A 10 44.30 34.11 2.16
N SER A 11 43.54 34.06 3.25
CA SER A 11 42.86 32.85 3.69
C SER A 11 41.52 32.74 2.91
N LEU A 12 41.45 31.82 1.97
CA LEU A 12 40.26 31.52 1.21
C LEU A 12 39.34 30.63 2.10
N LEU A 13 38.35 31.23 2.75
CA LEU A 13 37.29 30.47 3.43
C LEU A 13 36.39 29.86 2.35
N PHE A 14 36.50 28.54 2.14
CA PHE A 14 35.51 27.76 1.43
C PHE A 14 34.26 27.59 2.31
N LEU A 15 33.21 28.37 2.07
CA LEU A 15 31.90 28.13 2.61
C LEU A 15 31.30 26.91 1.84
N ILE A 16 31.40 25.73 2.44
CA ILE A 16 30.63 24.56 1.98
C ILE A 16 29.18 24.84 2.34
N SER A 17 28.42 25.35 1.36
CA SER A 17 26.96 25.40 1.45
C SER A 17 26.43 23.98 1.37
N CYS A 18 26.14 23.34 2.50
CA CYS A 18 25.28 22.16 2.54
C CYS A 18 23.90 22.61 2.12
N THR A 19 23.57 22.43 0.83
CA THR A 19 22.18 22.46 0.40
C THR A 19 21.50 21.24 0.99
N ASN A 20 20.83 21.40 2.13
CA ASN A 20 19.82 20.45 2.57
C ASN A 20 18.72 20.43 1.51
N ASN A 21 18.75 19.47 0.61
CA ASN A 21 17.62 19.13 -0.21
C ASN A 21 16.56 18.50 0.71
N ASN A 22 15.79 19.35 1.39
CA ASN A 22 14.58 18.89 2.05
C ASN A 22 13.69 18.30 0.97
N ILE A 23 13.56 16.98 0.94
CA ILE A 23 12.57 16.28 0.11
C ILE A 23 11.22 16.68 0.72
N GLU A 24 10.52 17.57 0.03
CA GLU A 24 9.18 17.99 0.47
C GLU A 24 8.22 16.80 0.26
N SER A 25 7.55 16.37 1.32
CA SER A 25 6.51 15.33 1.22
C SER A 25 5.41 15.82 0.28
N LYS A 26 5.06 15.02 -0.74
CA LYS A 26 4.11 15.43 -1.76
C LYS A 26 3.20 14.28 -2.17
N LEU A 27 1.90 14.53 -2.10
CA LEU A 27 0.90 13.66 -2.75
C LEU A 27 0.85 13.99 -4.25
N SER A 28 1.05 12.98 -5.09
CA SER A 28 0.82 13.07 -6.53
C SER A 28 -0.10 11.95 -7.03
N MET A 29 -0.75 12.21 -8.16
CA MET A 29 -1.66 11.26 -8.82
C MET A 29 -1.36 11.20 -10.31
N SER A 30 -1.49 10.00 -10.88
CA SER A 30 -1.38 9.75 -12.32
C SER A 30 -2.33 8.65 -12.76
N ASP A 31 -2.60 8.55 -14.04
CA ASP A 31 -3.32 7.41 -14.60
C ASP A 31 -2.40 6.19 -14.61
N PHE A 32 -2.94 5.04 -14.25
CA PHE A 32 -2.21 3.77 -14.22
C PHE A 32 -2.77 2.74 -15.18
N GLY A 33 -4.05 2.86 -15.50
CA GLY A 33 -4.72 1.96 -16.42
C GLY A 33 -6.22 2.21 -16.47
N LYS A 34 -6.95 1.29 -17.06
CA LYS A 34 -8.38 1.41 -17.30
C LYS A 34 -9.06 0.07 -17.14
N MET A 35 -10.16 0.02 -16.41
CA MET A 35 -11.01 -1.17 -16.31
C MET A 35 -11.81 -1.40 -17.59
N PRO A 36 -12.33 -2.64 -17.82
CA PRO A 36 -13.17 -2.93 -18.99
C PRO A 36 -14.45 -2.07 -19.10
N ASN A 37 -14.92 -1.50 -18.01
CA ASN A 37 -16.06 -0.58 -17.95
C ASN A 37 -15.68 0.90 -18.14
N ASP A 38 -14.48 1.16 -18.66
CA ASP A 38 -13.91 2.48 -18.91
C ASP A 38 -13.52 3.29 -17.67
N GLU A 39 -13.63 2.74 -16.46
CA GLU A 39 -13.22 3.39 -15.23
C GLU A 39 -11.69 3.51 -15.16
N ILE A 40 -11.19 4.74 -14.92
CA ILE A 40 -9.76 5.02 -14.88
C ILE A 40 -9.18 4.62 -13.52
N ILE A 41 -8.19 3.73 -13.54
CA ILE A 41 -7.40 3.39 -12.38
C ILE A 41 -6.32 4.43 -12.20
N LYS A 42 -6.32 5.06 -11.01
CA LYS A 42 -5.34 6.06 -10.61
C LYS A 42 -4.28 5.45 -9.72
N LYS A 43 -3.06 5.91 -9.89
CA LYS A 43 -1.92 5.65 -9.00
C LYS A 43 -1.69 6.90 -8.15
N PHE A 44 -1.56 6.71 -6.86
CA PHE A 44 -1.30 7.73 -5.85
C PHE A 44 0.08 7.48 -5.27
N LYS A 45 0.88 8.53 -5.16
CA LYS A 45 2.21 8.47 -4.55
C LYS A 45 2.29 9.43 -3.39
N ILE A 46 2.78 8.93 -2.26
CA ILE A 46 3.17 9.74 -1.09
C ILE A 46 4.62 9.45 -0.73
N SER A 47 5.27 10.43 -0.09
CA SER A 47 6.64 10.29 0.41
C SER A 47 6.80 11.02 1.73
N ASN A 48 7.75 10.56 2.54
CA ASN A 48 8.21 11.28 3.72
C ASN A 48 9.47 12.12 3.42
N ALA A 49 9.96 12.88 4.41
CA ALA A 49 11.14 13.71 4.27
C ALA A 49 12.46 12.91 4.17
N ASN A 50 12.46 11.62 4.51
CA ASN A 50 13.64 10.75 4.57
C ASN A 50 13.80 9.82 3.36
N GLY A 51 13.02 10.04 2.28
CA GLY A 51 13.12 9.27 1.04
C GLY A 51 12.32 7.97 0.99
N LEU A 52 11.59 7.60 2.07
CA LEU A 52 10.60 6.53 2.01
C LEU A 52 9.43 7.01 1.16
N SER A 53 9.03 6.23 0.16
CA SER A 53 7.85 6.55 -0.66
C SER A 53 7.05 5.30 -1.03
N MET A 54 5.75 5.48 -1.23
CA MET A 54 4.81 4.42 -1.55
C MET A 54 3.91 4.82 -2.71
N GLU A 55 3.61 3.87 -3.57
CA GLU A 55 2.64 4.02 -4.63
C GLU A 55 1.46 3.05 -4.42
N VAL A 56 0.25 3.55 -4.55
CA VAL A 56 -0.99 2.79 -4.33
C VAL A 56 -1.94 3.04 -5.48
N ILE A 57 -2.61 1.99 -5.98
CA ILE A 57 -3.69 2.15 -6.97
C ILE A 57 -5.05 1.97 -6.31
N ASN A 58 -6.07 2.61 -6.86
CA ASN A 58 -7.44 2.53 -6.34
C ASN A 58 -8.22 1.27 -6.79
N TYR A 59 -7.60 0.34 -7.49
CA TYR A 59 -8.07 -1.03 -7.66
C TYR A 59 -7.48 -1.89 -6.55
N GLY A 60 -8.32 -2.55 -5.76
CA GLY A 60 -7.90 -3.36 -4.62
C GLY A 60 -7.18 -2.59 -3.50
N ALA A 61 -7.13 -1.25 -3.57
CA ALA A 61 -6.26 -0.39 -2.76
C ALA A 61 -4.82 -0.94 -2.68
N ILE A 62 -4.31 -1.43 -3.83
CA ILE A 62 -3.05 -2.17 -3.96
C ILE A 62 -1.86 -1.24 -3.74
N ILE A 63 -0.96 -1.62 -2.83
CA ILE A 63 0.41 -1.08 -2.80
C ILE A 63 1.17 -1.68 -3.97
N THR A 64 1.49 -0.88 -4.99
CA THR A 64 2.24 -1.32 -6.16
C THR A 64 3.74 -1.23 -5.97
N ASN A 65 4.20 -0.27 -5.17
CA ASN A 65 5.61 -0.02 -4.91
C ASN A 65 5.81 0.53 -3.49
N LEU A 66 6.86 0.10 -2.83
CA LEU A 66 7.35 0.65 -1.56
C LEU A 66 8.86 0.87 -1.65
N PHE A 67 9.26 2.09 -1.89
CA PHE A 67 10.66 2.49 -2.04
C PHE A 67 11.26 2.82 -0.68
N VAL A 68 12.24 2.06 -0.27
CA VAL A 68 12.88 2.16 1.06
C VAL A 68 14.38 2.41 0.89
N PRO A 69 14.95 3.40 1.58
CA PRO A 69 16.40 3.57 1.65
C PRO A 69 17.03 2.46 2.50
N ASP A 70 18.05 1.81 2.00
CA ASP A 70 18.90 0.89 2.75
C ASP A 70 19.92 1.63 3.64
N SER A 71 20.73 0.89 4.40
CA SER A 71 21.75 1.47 5.28
C SER A 71 22.84 2.29 4.56
N SER A 72 22.99 2.12 3.23
CA SER A 72 23.88 2.91 2.39
C SER A 72 23.21 4.17 1.81
N GLY A 73 21.89 4.32 2.00
CA GLY A 73 21.06 5.36 1.41
C GLY A 73 20.56 5.03 -0.01
N SER A 74 20.84 3.82 -0.52
CA SER A 74 20.31 3.37 -1.80
C SER A 74 18.84 3.02 -1.68
N ILE A 75 18.01 3.56 -2.58
CA ILE A 75 16.55 3.35 -2.55
C ILE A 75 16.18 2.14 -3.41
N LYS A 76 15.42 1.21 -2.83
CA LYS A 76 14.92 0.01 -3.50
C LYS A 76 13.43 -0.13 -3.31
N ASP A 77 12.73 -0.63 -4.34
CA ASP A 77 11.38 -1.15 -4.17
C ASP A 77 11.45 -2.52 -3.50
N ILE A 78 10.75 -2.70 -2.40
CA ILE A 78 10.80 -3.92 -1.60
C ILE A 78 9.51 -4.75 -1.64
N VAL A 79 8.52 -4.37 -2.45
CA VAL A 79 7.27 -5.14 -2.60
C VAL A 79 7.15 -5.71 -4.01
N LEU A 80 6.68 -6.96 -4.10
CA LEU A 80 6.41 -7.59 -5.38
C LEU A 80 5.15 -6.97 -5.99
N GLY A 81 5.22 -6.69 -7.29
CA GLY A 81 4.12 -6.08 -8.02
C GLY A 81 4.26 -6.19 -9.54
N PHE A 82 3.42 -5.46 -10.26
CA PHE A 82 3.44 -5.38 -11.72
C PHE A 82 3.54 -3.92 -12.18
N ASN A 83 4.13 -3.72 -13.36
CA ASN A 83 4.34 -2.39 -13.93
C ASN A 83 3.13 -1.81 -14.67
N ASN A 84 2.05 -2.58 -14.81
CA ASN A 84 0.84 -2.15 -15.53
C ASN A 84 -0.42 -2.73 -14.89
N PHE A 85 -1.55 -2.08 -15.15
CA PHE A 85 -2.85 -2.46 -14.59
C PHE A 85 -3.35 -3.80 -15.12
N ASP A 86 -3.17 -4.10 -16.40
CA ASP A 86 -3.67 -5.34 -17.03
C ASP A 86 -3.10 -6.58 -16.31
N SER A 87 -1.82 -6.52 -15.90
CA SER A 87 -1.21 -7.60 -15.14
C SER A 87 -1.82 -7.78 -13.76
N TYR A 88 -2.21 -6.70 -13.05
CA TYR A 88 -2.97 -6.79 -11.80
C TYR A 88 -4.38 -7.33 -12.03
N TYR A 89 -5.06 -6.87 -13.07
CA TYR A 89 -6.43 -7.26 -13.36
C TYR A 89 -6.57 -8.75 -13.73
N GLN A 90 -5.58 -9.29 -14.44
CA GLN A 90 -5.57 -10.69 -14.90
C GLN A 90 -4.95 -11.67 -13.88
N ASN A 91 -4.28 -11.18 -12.85
CA ASN A 91 -3.53 -12.00 -11.90
C ASN A 91 -4.30 -12.22 -10.61
N ASN A 92 -4.15 -13.42 -10.02
CA ASN A 92 -4.78 -13.80 -8.76
C ASN A 92 -3.77 -13.96 -7.60
N SER A 93 -2.58 -13.34 -7.69
CA SER A 93 -1.53 -13.45 -6.67
C SER A 93 -1.78 -12.58 -5.43
N TYR A 94 -2.80 -11.73 -5.42
CA TYR A 94 -3.13 -10.79 -4.35
C TYR A 94 -2.02 -9.78 -4.03
N PHE A 95 -1.04 -9.56 -4.91
CA PHE A 95 0.11 -8.70 -4.65
C PHE A 95 -0.32 -7.30 -4.18
N GLY A 96 0.08 -6.94 -2.95
CA GLY A 96 -0.14 -5.64 -2.36
C GLY A 96 -1.59 -5.24 -2.09
N ALA A 97 -2.56 -6.14 -2.27
CA ALA A 97 -3.99 -5.83 -2.19
C ALA A 97 -4.53 -5.80 -0.76
N ILE A 98 -5.62 -5.06 -0.55
CA ILE A 98 -6.45 -5.20 0.63
C ILE A 98 -7.34 -6.43 0.47
N ILE A 99 -7.29 -7.30 1.47
CA ILE A 99 -8.06 -8.54 1.52
C ILE A 99 -9.26 -8.37 2.44
N GLY A 100 -10.40 -8.76 1.96
CA GLY A 100 -11.68 -8.72 2.67
C GLY A 100 -12.81 -9.28 1.79
N ARG A 101 -14.03 -9.47 2.33
CA ARG A 101 -14.46 -9.08 3.68
C ARG A 101 -13.76 -9.90 4.78
N TYR A 102 -13.35 -11.15 4.49
CA TYR A 102 -12.70 -12.03 5.45
C TYR A 102 -11.42 -12.64 4.85
N GLY A 103 -10.28 -12.24 5.39
CA GLY A 103 -8.96 -12.73 4.97
C GLY A 103 -8.71 -14.17 5.43
N ASN A 104 -7.94 -14.91 4.61
CA ASN A 104 -7.71 -16.34 4.73
C ASN A 104 -8.99 -17.17 4.49
N ARG A 105 -9.10 -18.39 5.02
CA ARG A 105 -10.11 -19.39 4.62
C ARG A 105 -11.24 -19.49 5.62
N ILE A 106 -12.47 -19.64 5.06
CA ILE A 106 -13.63 -20.11 5.81
C ILE A 106 -13.93 -21.51 5.27
N SER A 107 -13.81 -22.49 6.17
CA SER A 107 -13.99 -23.91 5.85
C SER A 107 -15.39 -24.18 5.29
N ASN A 108 -15.46 -24.97 4.22
CA ASN A 108 -16.70 -25.31 3.47
C ASN A 108 -17.47 -24.07 2.97
N GLY A 109 -16.86 -22.89 2.94
CA GLY A 109 -17.52 -21.65 2.53
C GLY A 109 -18.77 -21.32 3.36
N THR A 110 -18.85 -21.72 4.64
CA THR A 110 -20.04 -21.48 5.45
C THR A 110 -19.70 -21.03 6.87
N PHE A 111 -20.57 -20.21 7.45
CA PHE A 111 -20.50 -19.85 8.88
C PHE A 111 -21.89 -19.65 9.47
N LEU A 112 -21.97 -19.74 10.80
CA LEU A 112 -23.17 -19.41 11.55
C LEU A 112 -23.00 -18.05 12.22
N LEU A 113 -24.04 -17.21 12.15
CA LEU A 113 -24.10 -15.93 12.84
C LEU A 113 -25.54 -15.75 13.37
N ASP A 114 -25.71 -15.70 14.70
CA ASP A 114 -27.02 -15.67 15.38
C ASP A 114 -27.96 -16.78 14.89
N ASP A 115 -27.48 -18.04 14.85
CA ASP A 115 -28.18 -19.25 14.39
C ASP A 115 -28.61 -19.24 12.90
N VAL A 116 -28.25 -18.20 12.14
CA VAL A 116 -28.44 -18.14 10.69
C VAL A 116 -27.20 -18.66 9.99
N LYS A 117 -27.39 -19.65 9.10
CA LYS A 117 -26.32 -20.15 8.24
C LYS A 117 -26.17 -19.25 7.02
N TYR A 118 -24.93 -18.80 6.79
CA TYR A 118 -24.53 -18.07 5.58
C TYR A 118 -23.65 -18.95 4.71
N GLU A 119 -23.88 -18.89 3.42
CA GLU A 119 -23.11 -19.59 2.40
C GLU A 119 -22.35 -18.57 1.57
N LEU A 120 -21.05 -18.81 1.41
CA LEU A 120 -20.09 -17.97 0.70
C LEU A 120 -19.67 -18.66 -0.60
N GLU A 121 -19.21 -17.89 -1.58
CA GLU A 121 -18.59 -18.42 -2.77
C GLU A 121 -17.33 -19.25 -2.44
N GLN A 122 -17.25 -20.45 -3.03
CA GLN A 122 -16.13 -21.39 -2.87
C GLN A 122 -15.13 -21.18 -4.00
N ASN A 123 -14.06 -20.46 -3.73
CA ASN A 123 -13.01 -20.11 -4.70
C ASN A 123 -11.67 -20.79 -4.44
N ASN A 124 -11.61 -21.69 -3.43
CA ASN A 124 -10.41 -22.46 -3.08
C ASN A 124 -10.78 -23.88 -2.64
N GLY A 125 -11.06 -24.75 -3.63
CA GLY A 125 -11.65 -26.05 -3.38
C GLY A 125 -13.03 -25.91 -2.73
N GLN A 126 -13.22 -26.51 -1.55
CA GLN A 126 -14.48 -26.40 -0.79
C GLN A 126 -14.51 -25.15 0.12
N ASN A 127 -13.43 -24.34 0.15
CA ASN A 127 -13.33 -23.22 1.07
C ASN A 127 -13.62 -21.90 0.35
N SER A 128 -14.09 -20.90 1.10
CA SER A 128 -14.02 -19.52 0.71
C SER A 128 -12.67 -18.95 1.13
N LEU A 129 -11.96 -18.28 0.21
CA LEU A 129 -10.65 -17.70 0.42
C LEU A 129 -10.69 -16.19 0.12
N HIS A 130 -10.18 -15.39 1.03
CA HIS A 130 -9.90 -13.97 0.83
C HIS A 130 -11.12 -13.15 0.38
N GLY A 131 -12.33 -13.52 0.84
CA GLY A 131 -13.54 -12.76 0.58
C GLY A 131 -14.37 -13.24 -0.60
N GLY A 132 -13.91 -14.28 -1.35
CA GLY A 132 -14.69 -14.89 -2.43
C GLY A 132 -14.10 -14.69 -3.82
N LEU A 133 -14.94 -14.79 -4.84
CA LEU A 133 -14.56 -14.67 -6.26
C LEU A 133 -14.15 -13.24 -6.62
N VAL A 134 -14.90 -12.26 -6.10
CA VAL A 134 -14.66 -10.83 -6.26
C VAL A 134 -14.48 -10.21 -4.86
N GLY A 135 -13.34 -10.51 -4.23
CA GLY A 135 -12.98 -9.93 -2.94
C GLY A 135 -12.55 -8.46 -3.05
N PHE A 136 -12.17 -7.89 -1.93
CA PHE A 136 -11.74 -6.48 -1.84
C PHE A 136 -10.49 -6.14 -2.66
N ASP A 137 -9.74 -7.15 -3.06
CA ASP A 137 -8.59 -7.10 -3.97
C ASP A 137 -8.96 -6.76 -5.42
N LYS A 138 -10.23 -6.98 -5.81
CA LYS A 138 -10.70 -6.85 -7.20
C LYS A 138 -11.75 -5.76 -7.41
N VAL A 139 -11.93 -4.88 -6.45
CA VAL A 139 -12.91 -3.80 -6.50
C VAL A 139 -12.25 -2.44 -6.59
N PHE A 140 -13.02 -1.48 -7.11
CA PHE A 140 -12.62 -0.08 -7.13
C PHE A 140 -12.82 0.55 -5.75
N TRP A 141 -11.75 1.11 -5.18
CA TRP A 141 -11.77 1.87 -3.94
C TRP A 141 -11.81 3.35 -4.24
N LYS A 142 -12.77 4.05 -3.64
CA LYS A 142 -12.87 5.50 -3.77
C LYS A 142 -11.79 6.19 -2.95
N PHE A 143 -10.95 6.98 -3.61
CA PHE A 143 -10.01 7.87 -2.91
C PHE A 143 -10.76 9.02 -2.26
N ILE A 144 -10.53 9.27 -0.97
CA ILE A 144 -11.16 10.34 -0.18
C ILE A 144 -10.14 11.43 0.09
N LYS A 145 -10.15 12.45 -0.75
CA LYS A 145 -9.18 13.56 -0.72
C LYS A 145 -9.19 14.30 0.62
N GLU A 146 -10.38 14.51 1.20
CA GLU A 146 -10.59 15.25 2.45
C GLU A 146 -10.00 14.54 3.67
N LYS A 147 -9.75 13.24 3.57
CA LYS A 147 -9.11 12.41 4.60
C LYS A 147 -7.65 12.07 4.29
N SER A 148 -7.10 12.63 3.20
CA SER A 148 -5.75 12.36 2.71
C SER A 148 -4.90 13.61 2.76
N ASN A 149 -3.57 13.43 2.83
CA ASN A 149 -2.59 14.52 2.80
C ASN A 149 -1.27 14.04 2.16
N ASN A 150 -0.21 14.83 2.24
CA ASN A 150 1.09 14.51 1.63
C ASN A 150 1.78 13.25 2.19
N GLN A 151 1.36 12.76 3.36
CA GLN A 151 1.91 11.60 4.04
C GLN A 151 0.87 10.51 4.31
N SER A 152 -0.39 10.70 3.90
CA SER A 152 -1.44 9.70 4.06
C SER A 152 -2.42 9.64 2.90
N LEU A 153 -2.87 8.43 2.59
CA LEU A 153 -3.89 8.11 1.59
C LEU A 153 -5.05 7.41 2.29
N TYR A 154 -6.27 7.87 2.06
CA TYR A 154 -7.47 7.21 2.56
C TYR A 154 -8.34 6.74 1.40
N PHE A 155 -8.65 5.45 1.40
CA PHE A 155 -9.56 4.83 0.44
C PHE A 155 -10.76 4.25 1.16
N GLU A 156 -11.91 4.24 0.49
CA GLU A 156 -13.17 3.74 1.01
C GLU A 156 -13.84 2.82 0.00
N TYR A 157 -14.41 1.72 0.48
CA TYR A 157 -15.24 0.81 -0.29
C TYR A 157 -16.55 0.54 0.45
N ILE A 158 -17.65 0.40 -0.30
CA ILE A 158 -18.95 0.02 0.24
C ILE A 158 -19.30 -1.36 -0.30
N SER A 159 -19.12 -2.36 0.56
CA SER A 159 -19.50 -3.74 0.28
C SER A 159 -20.97 -3.93 0.62
N LYS A 160 -21.78 -4.29 -0.38
CA LYS A 160 -23.24 -4.39 -0.24
C LYS A 160 -23.66 -5.62 0.53
N HIS A 161 -24.86 -5.57 1.09
CA HIS A 161 -25.49 -6.73 1.72
C HIS A 161 -25.52 -7.93 0.76
N MET A 162 -25.05 -9.09 1.24
CA MET A 162 -24.90 -10.35 0.50
C MET A 162 -23.88 -10.35 -0.64
N GLU A 163 -23.00 -9.33 -0.72
CA GLU A 163 -21.83 -9.42 -1.57
C GLU A 163 -20.96 -10.60 -1.14
N GLU A 164 -20.62 -11.49 -2.09
CA GLU A 164 -19.93 -12.77 -1.87
C GLU A 164 -20.55 -13.65 -0.75
N GLY A 165 -21.84 -13.42 -0.42
CA GLY A 165 -22.59 -14.14 0.62
C GLY A 165 -22.52 -13.53 2.02
N PHE A 166 -21.78 -12.43 2.23
CA PHE A 166 -21.64 -11.79 3.54
C PHE A 166 -22.84 -10.87 3.88
N PRO A 167 -23.47 -10.99 5.07
CA PRO A 167 -24.58 -10.13 5.47
C PRO A 167 -24.15 -8.71 5.81
N GLY A 168 -25.10 -7.76 5.70
CA GLY A 168 -24.96 -6.35 6.03
C GLY A 168 -24.26 -5.52 4.96
N ASN A 169 -24.67 -4.26 4.82
CA ASN A 169 -23.90 -3.27 4.10
C ASN A 169 -22.72 -2.85 4.97
N LEU A 170 -21.52 -2.91 4.42
CA LEU A 170 -20.28 -2.62 5.14
C LEU A 170 -19.55 -1.46 4.46
N VAL A 171 -19.35 -0.36 5.17
CA VAL A 171 -18.45 0.71 4.75
C VAL A 171 -17.08 0.42 5.33
N VAL A 172 -16.08 0.24 4.47
CA VAL A 172 -14.70 -0.05 4.86
C VAL A 172 -13.81 1.08 4.41
N GLY A 173 -12.96 1.56 5.32
CA GLY A 173 -11.89 2.50 5.01
C GLY A 173 -10.52 1.88 5.28
N VAL A 174 -9.55 2.17 4.42
CA VAL A 174 -8.14 1.91 4.65
C VAL A 174 -7.36 3.21 4.57
N GLU A 175 -6.53 3.45 5.57
CA GLU A 175 -5.58 4.56 5.62
C GLU A 175 -4.16 3.99 5.57
N TYR A 176 -3.41 4.43 4.57
CA TYR A 176 -1.96 4.23 4.48
C TYR A 176 -1.27 5.51 4.87
N SER A 177 -0.33 5.46 5.80
CA SER A 177 0.44 6.64 6.18
C SER A 177 1.92 6.34 6.33
N LEU A 178 2.75 7.29 5.89
CA LEU A 178 4.20 7.28 6.05
C LEU A 178 4.59 8.41 7.00
N ASN A 179 5.33 8.10 8.07
CA ASN A 179 5.87 9.13 8.95
C ASN A 179 7.37 9.38 8.70
N ASP A 180 7.91 10.42 9.32
CA ASP A 180 9.33 10.77 9.19
C ASP A 180 10.26 9.88 10.03
N SER A 181 9.73 8.90 10.76
CA SER A 181 10.47 7.79 11.38
C SER A 181 10.62 6.58 10.45
N ASN A 182 10.24 6.72 9.17
CA ASN A 182 10.23 5.65 8.16
C ASN A 182 9.30 4.47 8.49
N GLU A 183 8.17 4.75 9.14
CA GLU A 183 7.15 3.76 9.42
C GLU A 183 6.01 3.85 8.40
N LEU A 184 5.65 2.73 7.80
CA LEU A 184 4.38 2.53 7.09
C LEU A 184 3.33 2.03 8.09
N LYS A 185 2.26 2.81 8.28
CA LYS A 185 1.11 2.42 9.09
C LYS A 185 -0.09 2.16 8.20
N ILE A 186 -0.76 1.03 8.43
CA ILE A 186 -2.00 0.65 7.74
C ILE A 186 -3.10 0.57 8.80
N LYS A 187 -4.14 1.40 8.64
CA LYS A 187 -5.26 1.46 9.57
C LYS A 187 -6.56 1.14 8.84
N TYR A 188 -7.32 0.21 9.38
CA TYR A 188 -8.64 -0.14 8.87
C TYR A 188 -9.72 0.48 9.75
N THR A 189 -10.81 0.90 9.11
CA THR A 189 -12.05 1.30 9.76
C THR A 189 -13.21 0.59 9.07
N ALA A 190 -14.21 0.18 9.85
CA ALA A 190 -15.38 -0.46 9.29
C ALA A 190 -16.63 -0.12 10.10
N SER A 191 -17.75 0.06 9.39
CA SER A 191 -19.08 0.22 9.99
C SER A 191 -20.10 -0.55 9.16
N THR A 192 -21.11 -1.14 9.82
CA THR A 192 -22.11 -1.96 9.16
C THR A 192 -23.50 -1.70 9.74
N ASP A 193 -24.53 -1.90 8.93
CA ASP A 193 -25.94 -1.80 9.32
C ASP A 193 -26.51 -3.10 9.92
N LYS A 194 -25.78 -4.24 9.77
CA LYS A 194 -26.17 -5.54 10.33
C LYS A 194 -24.94 -6.27 10.85
N LYS A 195 -25.12 -7.19 11.77
CA LYS A 195 -24.03 -8.10 12.17
C LYS A 195 -23.41 -8.79 10.95
N THR A 196 -22.10 -8.82 10.90
CA THR A 196 -21.31 -9.52 9.87
C THR A 196 -19.97 -9.94 10.45
N ILE A 197 -19.29 -10.84 9.77
CA ILE A 197 -17.91 -11.18 10.11
C ILE A 197 -16.97 -10.32 9.26
N ILE A 198 -15.87 -9.87 9.87
CA ILE A 198 -14.84 -9.08 9.20
C ILE A 198 -13.45 -9.47 9.68
N ASN A 199 -12.53 -9.65 8.76
CA ASN A 199 -11.11 -9.86 9.03
C ASN A 199 -10.31 -9.29 7.85
N LEU A 200 -9.73 -8.13 8.01
CA LEU A 200 -9.01 -7.42 6.94
C LEU A 200 -7.51 -7.62 7.08
N THR A 201 -6.82 -7.71 5.95
CA THR A 201 -5.36 -7.71 5.91
C THR A 201 -4.84 -7.05 4.64
N GLN A 202 -3.58 -6.66 4.66
CA GLN A 202 -2.83 -6.17 3.52
C GLN A 202 -1.90 -7.29 3.04
N HIS A 203 -1.87 -7.56 1.72
CA HIS A 203 -1.27 -8.77 1.16
C HIS A 203 0.03 -8.48 0.36
N SER A 204 0.85 -7.53 0.80
CA SER A 204 2.17 -7.34 0.19
C SER A 204 3.09 -8.52 0.44
N TYR A 205 3.87 -8.84 -0.59
CA TYR A 205 5.00 -9.76 -0.51
C TYR A 205 6.27 -8.92 -0.50
N PHE A 206 7.10 -9.08 0.52
CA PHE A 206 8.30 -8.28 0.72
C PHE A 206 9.56 -9.02 0.31
N ASN A 207 10.45 -8.33 -0.41
CA ASN A 207 11.84 -8.71 -0.59
C ASN A 207 12.74 -7.53 -0.18
N LEU A 208 13.35 -7.61 1.00
CA LEU A 208 14.18 -6.52 1.54
C LEU A 208 15.46 -6.26 0.74
N SER A 209 15.83 -7.20 -0.12
CA SER A 209 16.95 -7.03 -1.07
C SER A 209 16.57 -6.25 -2.33
N GLY A 210 15.28 -5.99 -2.54
CA GLY A 210 14.67 -5.37 -3.72
C GLY A 210 13.79 -6.37 -4.48
N GLU A 211 12.69 -5.91 -5.08
CA GLU A 211 11.66 -6.77 -5.68
C GLU A 211 12.21 -7.68 -6.80
N SER A 212 13.23 -7.24 -7.52
CA SER A 212 13.87 -7.98 -8.63
C SER A 212 15.19 -8.67 -8.27
N SER A 213 15.56 -8.73 -6.97
CA SER A 213 16.88 -9.21 -6.52
C SER A 213 16.98 -10.73 -6.32
N GLY A 214 15.98 -11.52 -6.75
CA GLY A 214 15.96 -12.97 -6.58
C GLY A 214 15.12 -13.41 -5.39
N ASP A 215 15.53 -14.49 -4.72
CA ASP A 215 14.76 -15.09 -3.61
C ASP A 215 14.97 -14.37 -2.27
N ILE A 216 14.26 -14.84 -1.23
CA ILE A 216 14.27 -14.28 0.13
C ILE A 216 14.85 -15.27 1.16
N LEU A 217 15.57 -16.31 0.71
CA LEU A 217 15.98 -17.41 1.58
C LEU A 217 16.98 -16.99 2.67
N ASP A 218 17.72 -15.90 2.45
CA ASP A 218 18.66 -15.32 3.41
C ASP A 218 18.01 -14.31 4.37
N HIS A 219 16.69 -14.09 4.28
CA HIS A 219 15.98 -13.22 5.23
C HIS A 219 15.92 -13.87 6.61
N VAL A 220 16.16 -13.07 7.65
CA VAL A 220 16.04 -13.49 9.04
C VAL A 220 14.71 -13.02 9.61
N LEU A 221 13.88 -13.98 10.03
CA LEU A 221 12.61 -13.70 10.72
C LEU A 221 12.81 -13.87 12.23
N ASN A 222 12.51 -12.81 12.98
CA ASN A 222 12.49 -12.85 14.44
C ASN A 222 11.03 -12.74 14.90
N ILE A 223 10.54 -13.75 15.66
CA ILE A 223 9.16 -13.85 16.16
C ILE A 223 9.16 -13.84 17.69
#